data_7a49e8ace0fe6864748287d8594f6b17
#
_entry.id   7a49e8ace0fe6864748287d8594f6b17
#
_cell.length_a   1.000
_cell.length_b   1.000
_cell.length_c   1.000
_cell.angle_alpha   90.00
_cell.angle_beta   90.00
_cell.angle_gamma   90.00
#
_symmetry.space_group_name_H-M   'P 1'
#
loop_
_entity.id
_entity.type
_entity.pdbx_description
1 polymer ?
#
loop_
_entity_poly.entity_id
_entity_poly.type
_entity_poly.pdbx_seq_one_letter_code
_entity_poly.pdbx_strand_id
1 'polypeptide(L)'
;MMQILKLQGTDRQLCRLVGPLVMNPKVLQYNNGYPFKTGEHYVWYIAIEKQKVMGFIPLEMRKNEHIINNYYAEAETHDYILDTLLNTVLTDEEESTQPLSAVVQTPHQDLFAQK
;
A
#
# COMPACT_ATOMS: atom_id res chain seq x y z
N MET A 1 9.31 5.50 -16.10
CA MET A 1 9.79 4.47 -15.18
C MET A 1 9.13 4.64 -13.83
N MET A 2 8.56 3.57 -13.26
CA MET A 2 7.86 3.66 -11.99
C MET A 2 8.82 3.74 -10.81
N GLN A 3 8.54 4.64 -9.87
CA GLN A 3 9.31 4.79 -8.65
C GLN A 3 8.46 4.38 -7.45
N ILE A 4 9.10 3.80 -6.45
CA ILE A 4 8.44 3.50 -5.17
C ILE A 4 8.97 4.47 -4.13
N LEU A 5 8.04 5.25 -3.57
CA LEU A 5 8.35 6.23 -2.54
C LEU A 5 7.85 5.70 -1.20
N LYS A 6 8.71 5.75 -0.18
CA LYS A 6 8.38 5.31 1.17
C LYS A 6 8.25 6.53 2.07
N LEU A 7 7.06 6.74 2.64
CA LEU A 7 6.78 7.89 3.49
C LEU A 7 6.21 7.44 4.84
N GLN A 8 6.58 8.18 5.90
CA GLN A 8 5.92 8.01 7.19
C GLN A 8 4.45 8.43 7.10
N GLY A 9 3.58 7.76 7.86
CA GLY A 9 2.15 8.04 7.84
C GLY A 9 1.75 9.44 8.27
N THR A 10 2.66 10.18 8.91
CA THR A 10 2.44 11.57 9.33
C THR A 10 3.12 12.59 8.42
N ASP A 11 3.77 12.13 7.34
CA ASP A 11 4.46 13.02 6.41
C ASP A 11 3.46 13.89 5.65
N ARG A 12 3.73 15.19 5.57
CA ARG A 12 2.85 16.14 4.88
C ARG A 12 2.72 15.82 3.39
N GLN A 13 3.80 15.32 2.78
CA GLN A 13 3.80 14.95 1.38
C GLN A 13 2.81 13.82 1.08
N LEU A 14 2.58 12.95 2.05
CA LEU A 14 1.63 11.85 1.92
C LEU A 14 0.23 12.36 1.58
N CYS A 15 -0.27 13.36 2.31
CA CYS A 15 -1.59 13.92 2.06
C CYS A 15 -1.71 14.52 0.66
N ARG A 16 -0.66 15.17 0.18
CA ARG A 16 -0.66 15.75 -1.16
C ARG A 16 -0.74 14.69 -2.25
N LEU A 17 -0.05 13.58 -2.06
CA LEU A 17 0.02 12.52 -3.06
C LEU A 17 -1.22 11.64 -3.07
N VAL A 18 -1.68 11.20 -1.92
CA VAL A 18 -2.74 10.20 -1.83
C VAL A 18 -4.09 10.76 -1.43
N GLY A 19 -4.17 11.99 -0.93
CA GLY A 19 -5.42 12.60 -0.47
C GLY A 19 -6.56 12.50 -1.47
N PRO A 20 -6.37 12.94 -2.74
CA PRO A 20 -7.43 12.83 -3.73
C PRO A 20 -7.89 11.40 -3.99
N LEU A 21 -6.99 10.42 -3.86
CA LEU A 21 -7.31 9.02 -4.09
C LEU A 21 -8.04 8.40 -2.91
N VAL A 22 -7.58 8.64 -1.69
CA VAL A 22 -8.21 8.03 -0.50
C VAL A 22 -9.63 8.56 -0.26
N MET A 23 -9.97 9.71 -0.84
CA MET A 23 -11.30 10.28 -0.77
C MET A 23 -12.16 9.94 -1.99
N ASN A 24 -11.60 9.28 -2.99
CA ASN A 24 -12.33 8.94 -4.21
C ASN A 24 -13.21 7.71 -3.96
N PRO A 25 -14.53 7.77 -4.24
CA PRO A 25 -15.43 6.63 -4.02
C PRO A 25 -15.02 5.36 -4.74
N LYS A 26 -14.44 5.47 -5.96
CA LYS A 26 -13.98 4.30 -6.71
C LYS A 26 -12.81 3.60 -6.01
N VAL A 27 -11.91 4.37 -5.41
CA VAL A 27 -10.78 3.83 -4.67
C VAL A 27 -11.27 3.17 -3.38
N LEU A 28 -12.25 3.78 -2.70
CA LEU A 28 -12.86 3.19 -1.52
C LEU A 28 -13.56 1.87 -1.85
N GLN A 29 -14.25 1.79 -2.98
CA GLN A 29 -14.88 0.55 -3.43
C GLN A 29 -13.87 -0.58 -3.66
N TYR A 30 -12.66 -0.24 -4.09
CA TYR A 30 -11.57 -1.20 -4.25
C TYR A 30 -11.30 -1.96 -2.94
N ASN A 31 -11.52 -1.32 -1.80
CA ASN A 31 -11.36 -1.89 -0.48
C ASN A 31 -12.71 -2.12 0.23
N ASN A 32 -13.75 -2.43 -0.52
CA ASN A 32 -15.09 -2.72 0.00
C ASN A 32 -15.68 -1.58 0.83
N GLY A 33 -15.31 -0.34 0.49
CA GLY A 33 -15.81 0.85 1.20
C GLY A 33 -15.09 1.18 2.50
N TYR A 34 -14.08 0.40 2.89
CA TYR A 34 -13.31 0.70 4.10
C TYR A 34 -12.39 1.89 3.88
N PRO A 35 -12.41 2.88 4.77
CA PRO A 35 -11.54 4.04 4.64
C PRO A 35 -10.07 3.68 4.92
N PHE A 36 -9.17 4.40 4.26
CA PHE A 36 -7.74 4.28 4.55
C PHE A 36 -7.42 5.03 5.84
N LYS A 37 -6.49 4.47 6.61
CA LYS A 37 -6.04 5.05 7.87
C LYS A 37 -4.56 5.34 7.81
N THR A 38 -4.13 6.35 8.55
CA THR A 38 -2.72 6.67 8.68
C THR A 38 -2.44 7.28 10.06
N GLY A 39 -1.19 7.31 10.45
CA GLY A 39 -0.74 7.86 11.70
C GLY A 39 0.75 7.61 11.89
N GLU A 40 1.24 7.87 13.11
CA GLU A 40 2.67 7.72 13.42
C GLU A 40 3.15 6.27 13.37
N HIS A 41 2.23 5.29 13.41
CA HIS A 41 2.57 3.87 13.31
C HIS A 41 2.40 3.31 11.91
N TYR A 42 2.28 4.18 10.91
CA TYR A 42 2.12 3.77 9.52
C TYR A 42 3.31 4.19 8.67
N VAL A 43 3.64 3.33 7.72
CA VAL A 43 4.56 3.65 6.62
C VAL A 43 3.83 3.34 5.32
N TRP A 44 3.87 4.28 4.39
CA TRP A 44 3.19 4.12 3.10
C TRP A 44 4.21 3.90 2.00
N TYR A 45 3.97 2.86 1.21
CA TYR A 45 4.73 2.58 -0.01
C TYR A 45 3.88 3.03 -1.19
N ILE A 46 4.38 3.97 -1.98
CA ILE A 46 3.61 4.63 -3.02
C ILE A 46 4.31 4.44 -4.36
N ALA A 47 3.59 3.88 -5.34
CA ALA A 47 4.09 3.72 -6.70
C ALA A 47 3.73 4.96 -7.50
N ILE A 48 4.74 5.62 -8.09
CA ILE A 48 4.57 6.85 -8.85
C ILE A 48 5.18 6.67 -10.23
N GLU A 49 4.43 7.04 -11.27
CA GLU A 49 4.91 7.06 -12.63
C GLU A 49 4.46 8.35 -13.29
N LYS A 50 5.40 9.07 -13.92
CA LYS A 50 5.12 10.34 -14.61
C LYS A 50 4.36 11.32 -13.71
N GLN A 51 4.79 11.42 -12.44
CA GLN A 51 4.20 12.32 -11.43
C GLN A 51 2.77 11.94 -11.03
N LYS A 52 2.31 10.74 -11.39
CA LYS A 52 0.99 10.23 -11.04
C LYS A 52 1.12 9.06 -10.09
N VAL A 53 0.31 9.07 -9.02
CA VAL A 53 0.24 7.95 -8.09
C VAL A 53 -0.54 6.81 -8.75
N MET A 54 0.12 5.66 -8.92
CA MET A 54 -0.46 4.49 -9.57
C MET A 54 -1.01 3.49 -8.56
N GLY A 55 -0.53 3.53 -7.35
CA GLY A 55 -1.00 2.64 -6.28
C GLY A 55 -0.24 2.90 -4.99
N PHE A 56 -0.69 2.27 -3.91
CA PHE A 56 -0.02 2.41 -2.62
C PHE A 56 -0.38 1.26 -1.69
N ILE A 57 0.52 0.99 -0.75
CA ILE A 57 0.32 0.05 0.34
C ILE A 57 0.65 0.75 1.66
N PRO A 58 -0.37 1.08 2.48
CA PRO A 58 -0.13 1.54 3.85
C PRO A 58 0.20 0.33 4.73
N LEU A 59 1.33 0.38 5.40
CA LEU A 59 1.76 -0.67 6.33
C LEU A 59 1.59 -0.17 7.75
N GLU A 60 0.75 -0.85 8.53
CA GLU A 60 0.58 -0.54 9.95
C GLU A 60 1.59 -1.32 10.77
N MET A 61 2.43 -0.61 11.53
CA MET A 61 3.48 -1.20 12.34
C MET A 61 2.98 -1.34 13.78
N ARG A 62 2.46 -2.51 14.13
CA ARG A 62 2.00 -2.83 15.48
C ARG A 62 3.14 -3.43 16.30
N LYS A 63 2.95 -3.49 17.61
CA LYS A 63 3.96 -3.99 18.53
C LYS A 63 4.46 -5.39 18.21
N ASN A 64 3.54 -6.30 17.83
CA ASN A 64 3.86 -7.70 17.62
C ASN A 64 3.76 -8.16 16.17
N GLU A 65 3.33 -7.28 15.26
CA GLU A 65 3.23 -7.62 13.84
C GLU A 65 3.10 -6.36 13.00
N HIS A 66 3.44 -6.48 11.71
CA HIS A 66 3.18 -5.43 10.72
C HIS A 66 2.05 -5.90 9.83
N ILE A 67 1.07 -5.02 9.53
CA ILE A 67 -0.14 -5.41 8.81
C ILE A 67 -0.35 -4.53 7.58
N ILE A 68 -0.53 -5.19 6.43
CA ILE A 68 -1.08 -4.56 5.24
C ILE A 68 -2.59 -4.72 5.32
N ASN A 69 -3.32 -3.64 5.53
CA ASN A 69 -4.76 -3.70 5.76
C ASN A 69 -5.56 -3.26 4.54
N ASN A 70 -5.31 -2.06 4.04
CA ASN A 70 -5.94 -1.55 2.84
C ASN A 70 -4.83 -1.21 1.85
N TYR A 71 -5.11 -1.38 0.55
CA TYR A 71 -4.15 -1.05 -0.50
C TYR A 71 -4.91 -0.66 -1.76
N TYR A 72 -4.18 -0.08 -2.72
CA TYR A 72 -4.77 0.31 -4.00
C TYR A 72 -3.74 0.17 -5.11
N ALA A 73 -4.19 -0.26 -6.27
CA ALA A 73 -3.42 -0.24 -7.51
C ALA A 73 -4.36 0.04 -8.67
N GLU A 74 -3.89 0.82 -9.65
CA GLU A 74 -4.71 1.22 -10.78
C GLU A 74 -5.16 0.02 -11.63
N ALA A 75 -6.42 0.04 -12.09
CA ALA A 75 -7.11 -1.13 -12.62
C ALA A 75 -6.44 -1.79 -13.82
N GLU A 76 -5.89 -1.02 -14.75
CA GLU A 76 -5.33 -1.59 -15.98
C GLU A 76 -3.99 -2.30 -15.79
N THR A 77 -3.24 -1.89 -14.78
CA THR A 77 -1.90 -2.41 -14.52
C THR A 77 -1.72 -2.87 -13.09
N HIS A 78 -2.84 -3.18 -12.41
CA HIS A 78 -2.82 -3.41 -10.97
C HIS A 78 -1.91 -4.57 -10.55
N ASP A 79 -1.83 -5.65 -11.31
CA ASP A 79 -0.98 -6.79 -10.94
C ASP A 79 0.50 -6.40 -10.93
N TYR A 80 0.95 -5.66 -11.94
CA TYR A 80 2.32 -5.18 -12.01
C TYR A 80 2.64 -4.21 -10.88
N ILE A 81 1.75 -3.24 -10.66
CA ILE A 81 1.94 -2.22 -9.63
C ILE A 81 1.92 -2.86 -8.25
N LEU A 82 0.94 -3.72 -7.98
CA LEU A 82 0.81 -4.39 -6.69
C LEU A 82 1.98 -5.32 -6.44
N ASP A 83 2.43 -6.05 -7.45
CA ASP A 83 3.59 -6.93 -7.36
C ASP A 83 4.85 -6.14 -6.99
N THR A 84 5.09 -5.01 -7.67
CA THR A 84 6.25 -4.16 -7.40
C THR A 84 6.21 -3.57 -5.99
N LEU A 85 5.05 -3.07 -5.58
CA LEU A 85 4.86 -2.54 -4.22
C LEU A 85 5.09 -3.62 -3.17
N LEU A 86 4.50 -4.78 -3.38
CA LEU A 86 4.60 -5.89 -2.42
C LEU A 86 6.04 -6.40 -2.32
N ASN A 87 6.76 -6.51 -3.43
CA ASN A 87 8.17 -6.88 -3.41
C ASN A 87 9.01 -5.88 -2.63
N THR A 88 8.72 -4.60 -2.76
CA THR A 88 9.41 -3.54 -2.00
C THR A 88 9.15 -3.68 -0.50
N VAL A 89 7.89 -3.91 -0.12
CA VAL A 89 7.53 -4.12 1.28
C VAL A 89 8.26 -5.35 1.84
N LEU A 90 8.25 -6.46 1.10
CA LEU A 90 8.89 -7.70 1.54
C LEU A 90 10.40 -7.55 1.68
N THR A 91 11.04 -6.82 0.76
CA THR A 91 12.48 -6.56 0.84
C THR A 91 12.80 -5.77 2.10
N ASP A 92 12.02 -4.74 2.41
CA ASP A 92 12.21 -3.95 3.63
C ASP A 92 11.93 -4.77 4.89
N GLU A 93 11.00 -5.70 4.84
CA GLU A 93 10.62 -6.53 5.98
C GLU A 93 11.57 -7.71 6.23
N GLU A 94 12.48 -8.03 5.31
CA GLU A 94 13.45 -9.11 5.48
C GLU A 94 14.29 -8.97 6.74
N GLU A 95 14.58 -7.75 7.15
CA GLU A 95 15.37 -7.45 8.34
C GLU A 95 14.51 -7.28 9.59
N SER A 96 13.19 -7.32 9.46
CA SER A 96 12.27 -7.16 10.58
C SER A 96 12.14 -8.47 11.37
N THR A 97 12.03 -8.35 12.69
CA THR A 97 11.75 -9.49 13.55
C THR A 97 10.25 -9.70 13.75
N GLN A 98 9.42 -8.80 13.21
CA GLN A 98 7.97 -8.86 13.37
C GLN A 98 7.35 -9.60 12.18
N PRO A 99 6.31 -10.44 12.42
CA PRO A 99 5.61 -11.08 11.32
C PRO A 99 4.84 -10.06 10.49
N LEU A 100 4.74 -10.32 9.19
CA LEU A 100 3.97 -9.51 8.26
C LEU A 100 2.67 -10.23 7.92
N SER A 101 1.55 -9.54 8.11
CA SER A 101 0.21 -10.04 7.78
C SER A 101 -0.45 -9.12 6.75
N ALA A 102 -1.39 -9.65 6.00
CA ALA A 102 -2.13 -8.86 5.01
C ALA A 102 -3.59 -9.28 4.97
N VAL A 103 -4.48 -8.29 4.92
CA VAL A 103 -5.89 -8.50 4.58
C VAL A 103 -6.01 -8.31 3.07
N VAL A 104 -6.21 -9.40 2.35
CA VAL A 104 -6.13 -9.43 0.89
C VAL A 104 -7.50 -9.65 0.28
N GLN A 105 -7.83 -8.86 -0.74
CA GLN A 105 -9.05 -9.06 -1.51
C GLN A 105 -8.96 -10.38 -2.30
N THR A 106 -10.09 -11.07 -2.43
CA THR A 106 -10.15 -12.38 -3.09
C THR A 106 -9.45 -12.43 -4.45
N PRO A 107 -9.64 -11.45 -5.36
CA PRO A 107 -8.95 -11.49 -6.65
C PRO A 107 -7.43 -11.41 -6.58
N HIS A 108 -6.86 -11.02 -5.43
CA HIS A 108 -5.43 -10.82 -5.27
C HIS A 108 -4.76 -11.92 -4.44
N GLN A 109 -5.51 -12.92 -3.96
CA GLN A 109 -4.96 -13.93 -3.07
C GLN A 109 -3.81 -14.72 -3.70
N ASP A 110 -3.94 -15.08 -4.98
CA ASP A 110 -2.89 -15.83 -5.67
C ASP A 110 -1.59 -15.01 -5.77
N LEU A 111 -1.71 -13.73 -6.07
CA LEU A 111 -0.54 -12.85 -6.16
C LEU A 111 0.19 -12.75 -4.83
N PHE A 112 -0.53 -12.56 -3.73
CA PHE A 112 0.06 -12.49 -2.40
C PHE A 112 0.66 -13.83 -1.97
N ALA A 113 0.02 -14.94 -2.31
CA ALA A 113 0.49 -16.27 -1.96
C ALA A 113 1.83 -16.62 -2.61
N GLN A 114 2.16 -16.00 -3.75
CA GLN A 114 3.44 -16.19 -4.44
C GLN A 114 4.61 -15.50 -3.72
N LYS A 115 4.33 -14.64 -2.76
CA LYS A 115 5.33 -13.89 -2.00
C LYS A 115 5.48 -14.49 -0.61
#